data_915fbab89814e042274d74f11297449e
#
_entry.id   915fbab89814e042274d74f11297449e
#
_cell.length_a   1.000
_cell.length_b   1.000
_cell.length_c   1.000
_cell.angle_alpha   90.00
_cell.angle_beta   90.00
_cell.angle_gamma   90.00
#
_symmetry.space_group_name_H-M   'P 1'
#
loop_
_entity.id
_entity.type
_entity.pdbx_description
1 polymer ?
#
loop_
_entity_poly.entity_id
_entity_poly.type
_entity_poly.pdbx_seq_one_letter_code
_entity_poly.pdbx_strand_id
1 'polypeptide(L)'
;MRTALCTRVPSARFTRHLALSSGRLLSTAAGRRFSTEASTDASSAPKLLSVNKSTDGDYAYLTMSSPPVNAISSAMATELTQTIAELEADSSVRGFVLGSSVPGIFSAGLQLDELLIGEDGDTGPLARYWTSVQEMWLALYTTRLATVAAIPGHCIAGGCILALACDVRVMVDGGKGRFGVNETTFGLVPPPWLTQMMVDAAGLKAAAPLVQRGLLLPAEEALAAGLVDQTASLSRLAEESSARLNELLAVPDHARAQVKHQLRHTLADTLQYDGGRSDDLDLFMDLATSTDVQVQLKSYLKSLKKK
;
A
#
# COMPACT_ATOMS: atom_id res chain seq x y z
N MET A 1 -53.94 -10.98 7.23
CA MET A 1 -53.89 -12.23 8.00
C MET A 1 -52.55 -12.94 7.80
N ARG A 2 -51.91 -13.30 8.92
CA ARG A 2 -50.69 -14.12 9.16
C ARG A 2 -49.38 -13.37 8.89
N THR A 3 -48.60 -13.06 9.82
CA THR A 3 -48.11 -13.48 11.15
C THR A 3 -46.60 -13.56 11.03
N ALA A 4 -45.91 -12.73 11.82
CA ALA A 4 -44.45 -12.62 11.99
C ALA A 4 -43.84 -13.91 12.54
N LEU A 5 -42.62 -14.20 12.16
CA LEU A 5 -41.71 -15.06 12.92
C LEU A 5 -40.38 -14.32 13.14
N CYS A 6 -40.27 -13.88 14.39
CA CYS A 6 -39.05 -13.35 14.99
C CYS A 6 -38.27 -14.54 15.56
N THR A 7 -37.08 -14.84 15.05
CA THR A 7 -36.19 -15.84 15.66
C THR A 7 -35.05 -15.12 16.38
N ARG A 8 -34.97 -15.40 17.68
CA ARG A 8 -33.99 -14.93 18.67
C ARG A 8 -32.61 -15.49 18.38
N VAL A 9 -31.62 -14.62 18.48
CA VAL A 9 -30.18 -14.97 18.53
C VAL A 9 -29.81 -15.19 20.01
N PRO A 10 -29.06 -16.26 20.37
CA PRO A 10 -28.63 -16.48 21.76
C PRO A 10 -27.34 -15.68 22.05
N SER A 11 -27.36 -15.02 23.21
CA SER A 11 -26.21 -14.33 23.79
C SER A 11 -25.23 -15.34 24.40
N ALA A 12 -23.98 -15.35 23.94
CA ALA A 12 -22.87 -16.05 24.58
C ALA A 12 -22.21 -15.16 25.65
N ARG A 13 -22.19 -15.65 26.88
CA ARG A 13 -21.52 -15.03 28.05
C ARG A 13 -20.02 -15.29 27.97
N PHE A 14 -19.22 -14.24 28.01
CA PHE A 14 -17.77 -14.33 28.27
C PHE A 14 -17.52 -14.38 29.78
N THR A 15 -16.91 -15.46 30.23
CA THR A 15 -16.44 -15.61 31.63
C THR A 15 -14.94 -15.26 31.66
N ARG A 16 -14.59 -14.27 32.49
CA ARG A 16 -13.22 -13.89 32.84
C ARG A 16 -12.57 -14.94 33.73
N HIS A 17 -11.31 -15.29 33.44
CA HIS A 17 -10.39 -15.82 34.42
C HIS A 17 -9.16 -14.95 34.52
N LEU A 18 -9.03 -14.27 35.65
CA LEU A 18 -7.79 -13.67 36.17
C LEU A 18 -7.03 -14.76 36.93
N ALA A 19 -5.77 -14.92 36.64
CA ALA A 19 -4.82 -15.57 37.55
C ALA A 19 -3.59 -14.68 37.73
N LEU A 20 -3.45 -14.13 38.93
CA LEU A 20 -2.30 -13.48 39.48
C LEU A 20 -1.34 -14.54 40.02
N SER A 21 -0.05 -14.47 39.71
CA SER A 21 1.00 -15.05 40.56
C SER A 21 2.19 -14.12 40.66
N SER A 22 2.41 -13.64 41.84
CA SER A 22 3.55 -12.88 42.34
C SER A 22 4.69 -13.82 42.70
N GLY A 23 5.92 -13.50 42.36
CA GLY A 23 7.15 -14.14 42.86
C GLY A 23 8.30 -13.16 42.90
N ARG A 24 8.83 -12.96 44.13
CA ARG A 24 9.87 -12.00 44.56
C ARG A 24 11.28 -12.44 44.18
N LEU A 25 12.07 -11.44 43.81
CA LEU A 25 13.46 -11.08 44.20
C LEU A 25 14.45 -12.15 44.69
N LEU A 26 15.66 -12.13 44.12
CA LEU A 26 16.90 -11.97 44.88
C LEU A 26 18.05 -11.45 43.98
N SER A 27 18.78 -10.48 44.55
CA SER A 27 19.97 -9.77 44.11
C SER A 27 21.21 -10.62 44.26
N THR A 28 22.18 -10.52 43.34
CA THR A 28 23.62 -10.47 43.70
C THR A 28 24.42 -9.77 42.61
N ALA A 29 25.16 -8.80 43.01
CA ALA A 29 26.13 -8.05 42.24
C ALA A 29 27.42 -8.86 42.00
N ALA A 30 27.96 -8.83 40.76
CA ALA A 30 29.38 -9.04 40.52
C ALA A 30 29.77 -8.26 39.25
N GLY A 31 30.58 -7.25 39.42
CA GLY A 31 31.11 -6.42 38.34
C GLY A 31 32.06 -7.21 37.43
N ARG A 32 31.86 -7.07 36.14
CA ARG A 32 32.91 -7.29 35.12
C ARG A 32 32.90 -6.09 34.19
N ARG A 33 34.07 -5.46 34.11
CA ARG A 33 34.41 -4.48 33.09
C ARG A 33 34.36 -5.19 31.74
N PHE A 34 33.51 -4.73 30.85
CA PHE A 34 33.59 -5.09 29.42
C PHE A 34 34.17 -3.90 28.68
N SER A 35 35.30 -4.13 28.07
CA SER A 35 35.92 -3.31 27.02
C SER A 35 34.92 -3.09 25.90
N THR A 36 34.71 -1.83 25.56
CA THR A 36 34.01 -1.41 24.33
C THR A 36 34.87 -1.77 23.14
N GLU A 37 34.65 -2.93 22.55
CA GLU A 37 34.99 -3.17 21.16
C GLU A 37 33.89 -2.55 20.33
N ALA A 38 34.26 -1.54 19.52
CA ALA A 38 33.40 -0.96 18.51
C ALA A 38 33.12 -2.04 17.46
N SER A 39 31.96 -2.67 17.54
CA SER A 39 31.44 -3.47 16.43
C SER A 39 31.13 -2.50 15.28
N THR A 40 31.95 -2.52 14.25
CA THR A 40 31.63 -1.99 12.93
C THR A 40 30.43 -2.76 12.41
N ASP A 41 29.26 -2.17 12.54
CA ASP A 41 27.99 -2.74 12.10
C ASP A 41 27.98 -2.81 10.59
N ALA A 42 27.81 -4.01 10.09
CA ALA A 42 27.83 -4.35 8.66
C ALA A 42 26.62 -3.73 7.97
N SER A 43 26.88 -2.95 6.92
CA SER A 43 26.06 -2.77 5.72
C SER A 43 24.54 -2.83 5.94
N SER A 44 23.93 -1.77 6.45
CA SER A 44 22.51 -1.57 6.25
C SER A 44 22.27 -1.17 4.76
N ALA A 45 21.48 -1.97 4.05
CA ALA A 45 21.00 -1.58 2.72
C ALA A 45 20.40 -0.16 2.78
N PRO A 46 20.53 0.66 1.72
CA PRO A 46 19.96 2.01 1.72
C PRO A 46 18.45 1.91 1.98
N LYS A 47 17.97 2.69 2.96
CA LYS A 47 16.54 2.77 3.26
C LYS A 47 15.79 3.28 2.03
N LEU A 48 14.72 2.58 1.65
CA LEU A 48 13.85 2.95 0.53
C LEU A 48 12.76 3.95 0.96
N LEU A 49 12.57 4.10 2.28
CA LEU A 49 11.60 5.01 2.88
C LEU A 49 12.27 5.93 3.90
N SER A 50 11.81 7.16 3.96
CA SER A 50 12.08 8.06 5.08
C SER A 50 10.78 8.41 5.81
N VAL A 51 10.86 8.47 7.15
CA VAL A 51 9.74 8.84 8.02
C VAL A 51 10.11 10.11 8.76
N ASN A 52 9.32 11.16 8.59
CA ASN A 52 9.48 12.41 9.29
C ASN A 52 8.16 12.77 9.97
N LYS A 53 8.16 12.88 11.30
CA LYS A 53 6.95 13.32 12.03
C LYS A 53 6.68 14.80 11.79
N SER A 54 5.41 15.18 11.83
CA SER A 54 4.98 16.59 11.86
C SER A 54 5.50 17.30 13.10
N THR A 55 5.47 18.61 13.09
CA THR A 55 5.96 19.43 14.23
C THR A 55 5.21 19.09 15.52
N ASP A 56 3.91 18.83 15.43
CA ASP A 56 3.06 18.47 16.57
C ASP A 56 3.12 16.96 16.89
N GLY A 57 3.73 16.15 16.00
CA GLY A 57 3.99 14.72 16.19
C GLY A 57 2.78 13.81 15.98
N ASP A 58 1.61 14.37 15.61
CA ASP A 58 0.36 13.62 15.49
C ASP A 58 0.18 12.94 14.12
N TYR A 59 1.04 13.25 13.14
CA TYR A 59 1.12 12.53 11.88
C TYR A 59 2.55 12.46 11.33
N ALA A 60 2.76 11.64 10.31
CA ALA A 60 4.06 11.45 9.68
C ALA A 60 4.01 11.73 8.17
N TYR A 61 5.17 12.12 7.61
CA TYR A 61 5.46 12.06 6.18
C TYR A 61 6.24 10.79 5.91
N LEU A 62 5.69 9.89 5.13
CA LEU A 62 6.32 8.68 4.66
C LEU A 62 6.71 8.86 3.19
N THR A 63 8.00 8.99 2.92
CA THR A 63 8.52 9.36 1.60
C THR A 63 9.29 8.21 0.96
N MET A 64 8.80 7.73 -0.18
CA MET A 64 9.48 6.73 -1.01
C MET A 64 10.69 7.34 -1.72
N SER A 65 11.81 6.63 -1.70
CA SER A 65 13.09 7.07 -2.28
C SER A 65 13.83 5.91 -2.95
N SER A 66 13.26 5.38 -4.03
CA SER A 66 13.83 4.29 -4.84
C SER A 66 13.92 4.72 -6.31
N PRO A 67 14.92 5.58 -6.66
CA PRO A 67 15.10 6.03 -8.04
C PRO A 67 15.43 4.83 -8.95
N PRO A 68 15.11 4.93 -10.25
CA PRO A 68 14.62 6.13 -10.93
C PRO A 68 13.10 6.33 -10.85
N VAL A 69 12.30 5.34 -10.46
CA VAL A 69 10.84 5.37 -10.68
C VAL A 69 10.00 4.88 -9.48
N ASN A 70 10.59 4.74 -8.30
CA ASN A 70 9.93 4.15 -7.13
C ASN A 70 9.18 2.85 -7.48
N ALA A 71 9.88 1.94 -8.16
CA ALA A 71 9.32 0.63 -8.42
C ALA A 71 9.09 -0.12 -7.11
N ILE A 72 7.96 -0.78 -7.01
CA ILE A 72 7.58 -1.59 -5.84
C ILE A 72 8.32 -2.92 -5.97
N SER A 73 9.50 -3.01 -5.39
CA SER A 73 10.25 -4.25 -5.19
C SER A 73 9.75 -5.00 -3.95
N SER A 74 10.15 -6.26 -3.79
CA SER A 74 9.91 -7.01 -2.55
C SER A 74 10.46 -6.29 -1.33
N ALA A 75 11.63 -5.65 -1.44
CA ALA A 75 12.22 -4.82 -0.38
C ALA A 75 11.34 -3.59 -0.07
N MET A 76 10.87 -2.86 -1.08
CA MET A 76 9.98 -1.70 -0.89
C MET A 76 8.64 -2.13 -0.26
N ALA A 77 8.06 -3.22 -0.73
CA ALA A 77 6.80 -3.74 -0.19
C ALA A 77 6.94 -4.13 1.28
N THR A 78 8.01 -4.83 1.63
CA THR A 78 8.31 -5.23 3.01
C THR A 78 8.57 -4.01 3.91
N GLU A 79 9.37 -3.04 3.45
CA GLU A 79 9.69 -1.84 4.24
C GLU A 79 8.44 -0.97 4.47
N LEU A 80 7.55 -0.84 3.46
CA LEU A 80 6.25 -0.16 3.60
C LEU A 80 5.37 -0.86 4.64
N THR A 81 5.23 -2.19 4.55
CA THR A 81 4.44 -2.97 5.52
C THR A 81 4.94 -2.78 6.94
N GLN A 82 6.24 -2.90 7.16
CA GLN A 82 6.86 -2.74 8.47
C GLN A 82 6.70 -1.31 9.00
N THR A 83 6.95 -0.30 8.16
CA THR A 83 6.84 1.11 8.56
C THR A 83 5.40 1.47 8.93
N ILE A 84 4.40 0.97 8.19
CA ILE A 84 2.98 1.20 8.54
C ILE A 84 2.66 0.56 9.89
N ALA A 85 3.14 -0.66 10.14
CA ALA A 85 2.94 -1.33 11.43
C ALA A 85 3.62 -0.58 12.60
N GLU A 86 4.81 -0.03 12.39
CA GLU A 86 5.49 0.81 13.38
C GLU A 86 4.72 2.10 13.67
N LEU A 87 4.19 2.77 12.64
CA LEU A 87 3.35 3.96 12.80
C LEU A 87 2.02 3.63 13.51
N GLU A 88 1.44 2.47 13.25
CA GLU A 88 0.24 2.02 13.97
C GLU A 88 0.49 1.70 15.45
N ALA A 89 1.66 1.18 15.78
CA ALA A 89 2.06 0.89 17.16
C ALA A 89 2.32 2.16 17.98
N ASP A 90 2.64 3.27 17.32
CA ASP A 90 2.84 4.57 17.96
C ASP A 90 1.48 5.25 18.19
N SER A 91 1.05 5.29 19.45
CA SER A 91 -0.24 5.90 19.84
C SER A 91 -0.30 7.41 19.61
N SER A 92 0.83 8.11 19.45
CA SER A 92 0.86 9.54 19.11
C SER A 92 0.54 9.78 17.64
N VAL A 93 0.78 8.80 16.74
CA VAL A 93 0.55 8.93 15.31
C VAL A 93 -0.89 8.58 14.97
N ARG A 94 -1.59 9.51 14.33
CA ARG A 94 -3.00 9.42 13.94
C ARG A 94 -3.20 9.27 12.43
N GLY A 95 -2.16 9.61 11.64
CA GLY A 95 -2.19 9.52 10.19
C GLY A 95 -0.82 9.72 9.55
N PHE A 96 -0.77 9.57 8.23
CA PHE A 96 0.43 9.90 7.46
C PHE A 96 0.12 10.35 6.03
N VAL A 97 1.05 11.14 5.47
CA VAL A 97 1.11 11.46 4.04
C VAL A 97 2.14 10.54 3.39
N LEU A 98 1.70 9.75 2.41
CA LEU A 98 2.59 8.94 1.58
C LEU A 98 3.01 9.75 0.34
N GLY A 99 4.29 10.03 0.21
CA GLY A 99 4.87 10.83 -0.87
C GLY A 99 6.06 10.18 -1.54
N SER A 100 6.72 10.95 -2.40
CA SER A 100 7.88 10.51 -3.17
C SER A 100 8.94 11.61 -3.22
N SER A 101 10.22 11.22 -3.09
CA SER A 101 11.37 12.10 -3.34
C SER A 101 11.85 12.06 -4.80
N VAL A 102 11.32 11.16 -5.63
CA VAL A 102 11.69 11.05 -7.05
C VAL A 102 10.92 12.11 -7.85
N PRO A 103 11.62 13.08 -8.50
CA PRO A 103 10.96 14.17 -9.19
C PRO A 103 10.01 13.70 -10.30
N GLY A 104 8.74 14.17 -10.24
CA GLY A 104 7.72 13.85 -11.24
C GLY A 104 7.23 12.40 -11.24
N ILE A 105 7.61 11.61 -10.26
CA ILE A 105 7.23 10.19 -10.12
C ILE A 105 6.70 9.93 -8.71
N PHE A 106 5.48 9.44 -8.59
CA PHE A 106 5.00 8.81 -7.36
C PHE A 106 5.48 7.37 -7.30
N SER A 107 5.04 6.54 -8.25
CA SER A 107 5.54 5.19 -8.50
C SER A 107 5.15 4.73 -9.90
N ALA A 108 6.03 4.01 -10.58
CA ALA A 108 5.76 3.37 -11.88
C ALA A 108 5.22 1.93 -11.76
N GLY A 109 4.91 1.47 -10.55
CA GLY A 109 4.33 0.16 -10.30
C GLY A 109 5.34 -0.90 -9.88
N LEU A 110 5.03 -2.15 -10.17
CA LEU A 110 5.81 -3.30 -9.73
C LEU A 110 7.21 -3.34 -10.33
N GLN A 111 8.16 -3.87 -9.58
CA GLN A 111 9.52 -4.13 -10.06
C GLN A 111 9.51 -5.26 -11.09
N LEU A 112 9.64 -4.90 -12.37
CA LEU A 112 9.44 -5.85 -13.47
C LEU A 112 10.48 -6.98 -13.53
N ASP A 113 11.71 -6.74 -13.05
CA ASP A 113 12.73 -7.79 -13.00
C ASP A 113 12.35 -8.90 -12.01
N GLU A 114 11.61 -8.59 -10.94
CA GLU A 114 11.11 -9.56 -9.97
C GLU A 114 9.90 -10.36 -10.47
N LEU A 115 9.31 -9.95 -11.60
CA LEU A 115 8.25 -10.71 -12.30
C LEU A 115 8.82 -11.76 -13.27
N LEU A 116 10.13 -11.77 -13.51
CA LEU A 116 10.74 -12.74 -14.40
C LEU A 116 11.01 -14.06 -13.68
N ILE A 117 10.73 -15.15 -14.39
CA ILE A 117 11.17 -16.48 -13.98
C ILE A 117 12.63 -16.66 -14.38
N GLY A 118 13.46 -17.13 -13.45
CA GLY A 118 14.86 -17.46 -13.70
C GLY A 118 15.05 -18.57 -14.74
N GLU A 119 16.29 -18.74 -15.21
CA GLU A 119 16.62 -19.78 -16.21
C GLU A 119 16.46 -21.22 -15.66
N ASP A 120 16.49 -21.38 -14.34
CA ASP A 120 16.25 -22.62 -13.62
C ASP A 120 14.75 -23.01 -13.54
N GLY A 121 13.85 -22.10 -13.94
CA GLY A 121 12.42 -22.30 -13.87
C GLY A 121 11.83 -22.21 -12.46
N ASP A 122 12.60 -21.79 -11.44
CA ASP A 122 12.09 -21.62 -10.08
C ASP A 122 11.11 -20.43 -10.01
N THR A 123 9.86 -20.70 -9.64
CA THR A 123 8.80 -19.71 -9.46
C THR A 123 8.65 -19.24 -8.01
N GLY A 124 9.39 -19.83 -7.08
CA GLY A 124 9.32 -19.49 -5.66
C GLY A 124 9.66 -18.04 -5.35
N PRO A 125 10.67 -17.40 -5.96
CA PRO A 125 10.94 -15.97 -5.80
C PRO A 125 9.75 -15.10 -6.22
N LEU A 126 9.13 -15.40 -7.36
CA LEU A 126 7.95 -14.68 -7.86
C LEU A 126 6.75 -14.80 -6.91
N ALA A 127 6.49 -16.00 -6.38
CA ALA A 127 5.43 -16.22 -5.41
C ALA A 127 5.67 -15.42 -4.11
N ARG A 128 6.90 -15.40 -3.59
CA ARG A 128 7.27 -14.59 -2.42
C ARG A 128 7.12 -13.10 -2.68
N TYR A 129 7.52 -12.65 -3.86
CA TYR A 129 7.34 -11.26 -4.26
C TYR A 129 5.86 -10.87 -4.24
N TRP A 130 5.00 -11.67 -4.90
CA TRP A 130 3.55 -11.37 -4.90
C TRP A 130 2.95 -11.36 -3.50
N THR A 131 3.34 -12.30 -2.65
CA THR A 131 2.92 -12.32 -1.24
C THR A 131 3.29 -11.02 -0.53
N SER A 132 4.49 -10.48 -0.76
CA SER A 132 4.89 -9.19 -0.16
C SER A 132 4.03 -8.01 -0.67
N VAL A 133 3.60 -8.05 -1.93
CA VAL A 133 2.69 -7.04 -2.51
C VAL A 133 1.30 -7.13 -1.89
N GLN A 134 0.77 -8.34 -1.69
CA GLN A 134 -0.50 -8.56 -0.98
C GLN A 134 -0.44 -8.03 0.47
N GLU A 135 0.64 -8.30 1.19
CA GLU A 135 0.85 -7.82 2.57
C GLU A 135 0.94 -6.31 2.64
N MET A 136 1.70 -5.69 1.75
CA MET A 136 1.82 -4.24 1.64
C MET A 136 0.45 -3.59 1.37
N TRP A 137 -0.31 -4.13 0.41
CA TRP A 137 -1.64 -3.60 0.11
C TRP A 137 -2.56 -3.71 1.32
N LEU A 138 -2.63 -4.88 1.96
CA LEU A 138 -3.45 -5.07 3.16
C LEU A 138 -3.05 -4.11 4.28
N ALA A 139 -1.75 -3.98 4.57
CA ALA A 139 -1.27 -3.07 5.60
C ALA A 139 -1.71 -1.61 5.35
N LEU A 140 -1.60 -1.13 4.10
CA LEU A 140 -1.99 0.25 3.76
C LEU A 140 -3.52 0.40 3.67
N TYR A 141 -4.22 -0.56 3.07
CA TYR A 141 -5.65 -0.47 2.82
C TYR A 141 -6.48 -0.56 4.10
N THR A 142 -6.04 -1.37 5.07
CA THR A 142 -6.78 -1.63 6.33
C THR A 142 -6.30 -0.82 7.52
N THR A 143 -5.22 -0.05 7.40
CA THR A 143 -4.67 0.73 8.52
C THR A 143 -5.72 1.61 9.20
N ARG A 144 -5.69 1.68 10.53
CA ARG A 144 -6.52 2.62 11.32
C ARG A 144 -6.16 4.08 11.09
N LEU A 145 -4.95 4.34 10.59
CA LEU A 145 -4.42 5.69 10.40
C LEU A 145 -5.12 6.41 9.25
N ALA A 146 -5.29 7.73 9.37
CA ALA A 146 -5.69 8.57 8.24
C ALA A 146 -4.55 8.61 7.20
N THR A 147 -4.86 8.48 5.91
CA THR A 147 -3.83 8.36 4.88
C THR A 147 -4.11 9.27 3.69
N VAL A 148 -3.09 9.99 3.24
CA VAL A 148 -3.14 10.82 2.04
C VAL A 148 -1.99 10.47 1.11
N ALA A 149 -2.27 10.21 -0.17
CA ALA A 149 -1.26 10.09 -1.20
C ALA A 149 -0.94 11.47 -1.80
N ALA A 150 0.30 11.92 -1.64
CA ALA A 150 0.83 13.14 -2.28
C ALA A 150 1.56 12.74 -3.57
N ILE A 151 0.93 12.98 -4.72
CA ILE A 151 1.33 12.44 -6.02
C ILE A 151 2.03 13.53 -6.85
N PRO A 152 3.38 13.58 -6.90
CA PRO A 152 4.12 14.63 -7.60
C PRO A 152 4.14 14.47 -9.13
N GLY A 153 3.61 13.38 -9.67
CA GLY A 153 3.63 13.10 -11.10
C GLY A 153 3.07 11.74 -11.46
N HIS A 154 3.87 10.91 -12.15
CA HIS A 154 3.41 9.59 -12.60
C HIS A 154 3.05 8.66 -11.44
N CYS A 155 1.82 8.13 -11.49
CA CYS A 155 1.24 7.13 -10.58
C CYS A 155 0.59 6.04 -11.45
N ILE A 156 1.37 5.03 -11.81
CA ILE A 156 1.02 4.10 -12.89
C ILE A 156 1.06 2.67 -12.36
N ALA A 157 0.19 1.81 -12.87
CA ALA A 157 0.16 0.38 -12.57
C ALA A 157 0.08 0.12 -11.05
N GLY A 158 1.02 -0.64 -10.49
CA GLY A 158 1.14 -0.85 -9.05
C GLY A 158 1.25 0.44 -8.22
N GLY A 159 1.66 1.58 -8.81
CA GLY A 159 1.58 2.88 -8.14
C GLY A 159 0.15 3.26 -7.75
N CYS A 160 -0.84 2.84 -8.54
CA CYS A 160 -2.25 3.00 -8.22
C CYS A 160 -2.67 2.14 -7.02
N ILE A 161 -2.01 1.01 -6.76
CA ILE A 161 -2.24 0.20 -5.54
C ILE A 161 -2.01 1.08 -4.31
N LEU A 162 -0.87 1.78 -4.27
CA LEU A 162 -0.51 2.65 -3.14
C LEU A 162 -1.45 3.86 -3.03
N ALA A 163 -1.72 4.52 -4.15
CA ALA A 163 -2.54 5.73 -4.15
C ALA A 163 -4.01 5.45 -3.78
N LEU A 164 -4.62 4.41 -4.38
CA LEU A 164 -6.02 4.05 -4.14
C LEU A 164 -6.23 3.40 -2.77
N ALA A 165 -5.20 2.82 -2.18
CA ALA A 165 -5.26 2.32 -0.81
C ALA A 165 -5.24 3.45 0.24
N CYS A 166 -4.80 4.67 -0.10
CA CYS A 166 -4.94 5.84 0.76
C CYS A 166 -6.40 6.33 0.83
N ASP A 167 -6.72 7.12 1.88
CA ASP A 167 -8.07 7.68 2.02
C ASP A 167 -8.31 8.82 1.02
N VAL A 168 -7.29 9.65 0.78
CA VAL A 168 -7.33 10.81 -0.13
C VAL A 168 -6.11 10.83 -1.04
N ARG A 169 -6.28 11.33 -2.26
CA ARG A 169 -5.24 11.48 -3.29
C ARG A 169 -5.16 12.94 -3.74
N VAL A 170 -3.99 13.57 -3.55
CA VAL A 170 -3.68 14.91 -4.07
C VAL A 170 -2.62 14.78 -5.15
N MET A 171 -2.90 15.22 -6.38
CA MET A 171 -1.99 15.05 -7.52
C MET A 171 -1.58 16.41 -8.10
N VAL A 172 -0.32 16.49 -8.55
CA VAL A 172 0.18 17.69 -9.24
C VAL A 172 -0.53 17.87 -10.58
N ASP A 173 -1.08 19.08 -10.78
CA ASP A 173 -1.71 19.52 -12.03
C ASP A 173 -0.71 20.06 -13.06
N GLY A 174 -1.18 20.32 -14.28
CA GLY A 174 -0.44 21.01 -15.35
C GLY A 174 0.85 20.31 -15.81
N GLY A 175 1.18 19.13 -15.25
CA GLY A 175 2.40 18.39 -15.52
C GLY A 175 2.25 17.26 -16.54
N LYS A 176 3.35 16.52 -16.76
CA LYS A 176 3.36 15.30 -17.59
C LYS A 176 2.87 14.07 -16.83
N GLY A 177 2.54 14.20 -15.53
CA GLY A 177 2.05 13.12 -14.67
C GLY A 177 0.86 12.39 -15.28
N ARG A 178 0.81 11.10 -15.07
CA ARG A 178 -0.30 10.24 -15.50
C ARG A 178 -0.73 9.34 -14.36
N PHE A 179 -2.02 9.12 -14.27
CA PHE A 179 -2.64 8.20 -13.31
C PHE A 179 -3.38 7.10 -14.06
N GLY A 180 -3.18 5.84 -13.69
CA GLY A 180 -3.95 4.74 -14.26
C GLY A 180 -3.24 3.40 -14.23
N VAL A 181 -4.03 2.39 -14.54
CA VAL A 181 -3.66 0.98 -14.55
C VAL A 181 -3.47 0.56 -16.01
N ASN A 182 -2.22 0.29 -16.41
CA ASN A 182 -1.88 0.04 -17.82
C ASN A 182 -1.32 -1.37 -18.09
N GLU A 183 -1.48 -2.28 -17.17
CA GLU A 183 -1.01 -3.67 -17.25
C GLU A 183 -1.51 -4.38 -18.50
N THR A 184 -2.76 -4.13 -18.90
CA THR A 184 -3.38 -4.74 -20.09
C THR A 184 -2.64 -4.41 -21.39
N THR A 185 -1.95 -3.27 -21.47
CA THR A 185 -1.14 -2.91 -22.66
C THR A 185 0.10 -3.78 -22.82
N PHE A 186 0.47 -4.51 -21.77
CA PHE A 186 1.62 -5.44 -21.74
C PHE A 186 1.16 -6.90 -21.63
N GLY A 187 -0.14 -7.18 -21.81
CA GLY A 187 -0.70 -8.53 -21.67
C GLY A 187 -0.78 -9.01 -20.21
N LEU A 188 -0.50 -8.14 -19.25
CA LEU A 188 -0.72 -8.42 -17.83
C LEU A 188 -2.16 -8.09 -17.44
N VAL A 189 -2.66 -8.78 -16.43
CA VAL A 189 -3.99 -8.52 -15.86
C VAL A 189 -3.80 -7.95 -14.46
N PRO A 190 -4.37 -6.76 -14.19
CA PRO A 190 -4.34 -6.23 -12.82
C PRO A 190 -5.14 -7.16 -11.89
N PRO A 191 -4.71 -7.31 -10.62
CA PRO A 191 -5.41 -8.18 -9.70
C PRO A 191 -6.85 -7.69 -9.46
N PRO A 192 -7.78 -8.61 -9.13
CA PRO A 192 -9.18 -8.27 -8.94
C PRO A 192 -9.42 -7.14 -7.93
N TRP A 193 -8.66 -7.13 -6.84
CA TRP A 193 -8.77 -6.10 -5.81
C TRP A 193 -8.29 -4.72 -6.29
N LEU A 194 -7.28 -4.61 -7.17
CA LEU A 194 -6.90 -3.33 -7.79
C LEU A 194 -7.98 -2.85 -8.75
N THR A 195 -8.51 -3.75 -9.58
CA THR A 195 -9.62 -3.44 -10.47
C THR A 195 -10.85 -2.95 -9.68
N GLN A 196 -11.16 -3.59 -8.56
CA GLN A 196 -12.26 -3.17 -7.69
C GLN A 196 -12.01 -1.80 -7.07
N MET A 197 -10.80 -1.50 -6.59
CA MET A 197 -10.46 -0.14 -6.09
C MET A 197 -10.66 0.94 -7.15
N MET A 198 -10.35 0.65 -8.43
CA MET A 198 -10.63 1.56 -9.54
C MET A 198 -12.14 1.79 -9.72
N VAL A 199 -12.94 0.72 -9.57
CA VAL A 199 -14.41 0.79 -9.64
C VAL A 199 -14.98 1.56 -8.45
N ASP A 200 -14.47 1.32 -7.26
CA ASP A 200 -14.94 2.00 -6.04
C ASP A 200 -14.66 3.51 -6.09
N ALA A 201 -13.53 3.91 -6.69
CA ALA A 201 -13.16 5.31 -6.82
C ALA A 201 -13.92 6.03 -7.95
N ALA A 202 -13.97 5.44 -9.16
CA ALA A 202 -14.48 6.11 -10.37
C ALA A 202 -15.89 5.67 -10.80
N GLY A 203 -16.41 4.62 -10.18
CA GLY A 203 -17.61 3.92 -10.64
C GLY A 203 -17.33 3.02 -11.87
N LEU A 204 -18.10 1.94 -12.01
CA LEU A 204 -17.88 0.92 -13.06
C LEU A 204 -17.85 1.53 -14.47
N LYS A 205 -18.72 2.48 -14.76
CA LYS A 205 -18.84 3.09 -16.10
C LYS A 205 -17.55 3.81 -16.53
N ALA A 206 -16.88 4.50 -15.60
CA ALA A 206 -15.62 5.19 -15.88
C ALA A 206 -14.42 4.23 -15.78
N ALA A 207 -14.37 3.37 -14.78
CA ALA A 207 -13.26 2.46 -14.54
C ALA A 207 -13.09 1.39 -15.64
N ALA A 208 -14.18 0.80 -16.12
CA ALA A 208 -14.11 -0.31 -17.08
C ALA A 208 -13.30 0.00 -18.35
N PRO A 209 -13.57 1.10 -19.10
CA PRO A 209 -12.77 1.41 -20.28
C PRO A 209 -11.33 1.80 -19.94
N LEU A 210 -11.08 2.39 -18.77
CA LEU A 210 -9.73 2.76 -18.32
C LEU A 210 -8.87 1.50 -18.10
N VAL A 211 -9.37 0.55 -17.34
CA VAL A 211 -8.64 -0.69 -17.01
C VAL A 211 -8.52 -1.60 -18.22
N GLN A 212 -9.63 -1.83 -18.97
CA GLN A 212 -9.61 -2.72 -20.13
C GLN A 212 -8.67 -2.26 -21.24
N ARG A 213 -8.50 -0.95 -21.42
CA ARG A 213 -7.66 -0.36 -22.47
C ARG A 213 -6.30 0.11 -21.96
N GLY A 214 -6.05 0.02 -20.65
CA GLY A 214 -4.81 0.48 -20.02
C GLY A 214 -4.59 1.99 -20.20
N LEU A 215 -5.65 2.80 -20.05
CA LEU A 215 -5.57 4.24 -20.29
C LEU A 215 -4.95 4.97 -19.09
N LEU A 216 -4.06 5.91 -19.41
CA LEU A 216 -3.40 6.76 -18.44
C LEU A 216 -3.92 8.19 -18.56
N LEU A 217 -4.54 8.70 -17.51
CA LEU A 217 -5.17 10.02 -17.47
C LEU A 217 -4.22 11.09 -16.96
N PRO A 218 -4.24 12.32 -17.51
CA PRO A 218 -3.65 13.49 -16.84
C PRO A 218 -4.43 13.80 -15.55
N ALA A 219 -3.85 14.65 -14.69
CA ALA A 219 -4.38 14.93 -13.35
C ALA A 219 -5.84 15.44 -13.37
N GLU A 220 -6.16 16.34 -14.28
CA GLU A 220 -7.49 16.95 -14.41
C GLU A 220 -8.55 15.92 -14.84
N GLU A 221 -8.19 15.01 -15.74
CA GLU A 221 -9.09 13.93 -16.17
C GLU A 221 -9.24 12.88 -15.07
N ALA A 222 -8.16 12.58 -14.32
CA ALA A 222 -8.20 11.67 -13.18
C ALA A 222 -9.08 12.24 -12.05
N LEU A 223 -9.04 13.56 -11.80
CA LEU A 223 -9.93 14.27 -10.89
C LEU A 223 -11.39 14.17 -11.37
N ALA A 224 -11.64 14.47 -12.64
CA ALA A 224 -13.00 14.39 -13.21
C ALA A 224 -13.57 12.97 -13.19
N ALA A 225 -12.71 11.94 -13.28
CA ALA A 225 -13.10 10.54 -13.17
C ALA A 225 -13.28 10.05 -11.72
N GLY A 226 -12.91 10.84 -10.70
CA GLY A 226 -12.96 10.44 -9.28
C GLY A 226 -11.78 9.59 -8.81
N LEU A 227 -10.75 9.40 -9.63
CA LEU A 227 -9.54 8.65 -9.27
C LEU A 227 -8.58 9.46 -8.41
N VAL A 228 -8.66 10.78 -8.49
CA VAL A 228 -7.92 11.76 -7.69
C VAL A 228 -8.95 12.68 -7.01
N ASP A 229 -8.70 13.05 -5.76
CA ASP A 229 -9.65 13.83 -4.95
C ASP A 229 -9.38 15.34 -5.06
N GLN A 230 -8.14 15.72 -5.34
CA GLN A 230 -7.73 17.11 -5.49
C GLN A 230 -6.49 17.24 -6.38
N THR A 231 -6.40 18.35 -7.12
CA THR A 231 -5.17 18.74 -7.81
C THR A 231 -4.51 19.94 -7.14
N ALA A 232 -3.19 20.07 -7.28
CA ALA A 232 -2.42 21.17 -6.72
C ALA A 232 -1.18 21.45 -7.57
N SER A 233 -0.65 22.68 -7.51
CA SER A 233 0.68 22.94 -8.06
C SER A 233 1.75 22.19 -7.26
N LEU A 234 2.89 21.88 -7.89
CA LEU A 234 4.00 21.17 -7.25
C LEU A 234 4.46 21.86 -5.95
N SER A 235 4.52 23.19 -5.96
CA SER A 235 4.94 23.96 -4.78
C SER A 235 3.95 23.89 -3.62
N ARG A 236 2.67 23.55 -3.88
CA ARG A 236 1.62 23.45 -2.87
C ARG A 236 1.26 22.00 -2.51
N LEU A 237 1.83 21.02 -3.18
CA LEU A 237 1.46 19.61 -2.98
C LEU A 237 1.55 19.17 -1.51
N ALA A 238 2.65 19.51 -0.84
CA ALA A 238 2.85 19.13 0.57
C ALA A 238 1.83 19.83 1.49
N GLU A 239 1.59 21.13 1.28
CA GLU A 239 0.61 21.93 2.04
C GLU A 239 -0.79 21.37 1.86
N GLU A 240 -1.24 21.16 0.62
CA GLU A 240 -2.58 20.66 0.30
C GLU A 240 -2.79 19.22 0.83
N SER A 241 -1.76 18.37 0.71
CA SER A 241 -1.84 17.01 1.25
C SER A 241 -1.98 17.01 2.78
N SER A 242 -1.24 17.89 3.46
CA SER A 242 -1.36 18.05 4.92
C SER A 242 -2.71 18.65 5.32
N ALA A 243 -3.23 19.59 4.55
CA ALA A 243 -4.56 20.16 4.80
C ALA A 243 -5.65 19.08 4.71
N ARG A 244 -5.60 18.22 3.67
CA ARG A 244 -6.53 17.09 3.52
C ARG A 244 -6.39 16.07 4.65
N LEU A 245 -5.15 15.79 5.09
CA LEU A 245 -4.95 14.92 6.24
C LEU A 245 -5.55 15.53 7.51
N ASN A 246 -5.35 16.82 7.76
CA ASN A 246 -5.89 17.50 8.93
C ASN A 246 -7.43 17.50 8.95
N GLU A 247 -8.09 17.56 7.80
CA GLU A 247 -9.56 17.39 7.72
C GLU A 247 -9.98 16.00 8.24
N LEU A 248 -9.24 14.93 7.89
CA LEU A 248 -9.49 13.58 8.41
C LEU A 248 -9.19 13.49 9.92
N LEU A 249 -8.13 14.16 10.39
CA LEU A 249 -7.73 14.17 11.80
C LEU A 249 -8.64 15.02 12.70
N ALA A 250 -9.45 15.90 12.12
CA ALA A 250 -10.48 16.65 12.86
C ALA A 250 -11.64 15.75 13.34
N VAL A 251 -11.79 14.55 12.75
CA VAL A 251 -12.78 13.55 13.16
C VAL A 251 -12.18 12.65 14.26
N PRO A 252 -12.96 12.25 15.30
CA PRO A 252 -12.50 11.30 16.31
C PRO A 252 -11.96 10.00 15.70
N ASP A 253 -10.73 9.62 16.04
CA ASP A 253 -9.98 8.53 15.39
C ASP A 253 -10.71 7.21 15.41
N HIS A 254 -11.34 6.85 16.54
CA HIS A 254 -12.08 5.58 16.66
C HIS A 254 -13.25 5.51 15.68
N ALA A 255 -13.98 6.61 15.49
CA ALA A 255 -15.14 6.66 14.59
C ALA A 255 -14.68 6.62 13.13
N ARG A 256 -13.66 7.42 12.79
CA ARG A 256 -13.06 7.44 11.45
C ARG A 256 -12.50 6.06 11.06
N ALA A 257 -11.72 5.43 11.95
CA ALA A 257 -11.15 4.11 11.70
C ALA A 257 -12.24 3.03 11.53
N GLN A 258 -13.30 3.08 12.36
CA GLN A 258 -14.41 2.14 12.26
C GLN A 258 -15.18 2.30 10.94
N VAL A 259 -15.43 3.53 10.50
CA VAL A 259 -16.10 3.79 9.20
C VAL A 259 -15.21 3.33 8.04
N LYS A 260 -13.90 3.63 8.07
CA LYS A 260 -12.94 3.13 7.09
C LYS A 260 -12.98 1.60 6.99
N HIS A 261 -12.97 0.91 8.12
CA HIS A 261 -13.12 -0.55 8.16
C HIS A 261 -14.44 -1.01 7.52
N GLN A 262 -15.57 -0.38 7.87
CA GLN A 262 -16.88 -0.74 7.29
C GLN A 262 -16.94 -0.57 5.77
N LEU A 263 -16.24 0.44 5.23
CA LEU A 263 -16.20 0.69 3.79
C LEU A 263 -15.27 -0.27 3.03
N ARG A 264 -14.23 -0.79 3.70
CA ARG A 264 -13.13 -1.50 3.05
C ARG A 264 -13.06 -2.99 3.35
N HIS A 265 -13.71 -3.46 4.44
CA HIS A 265 -13.58 -4.85 4.89
C HIS A 265 -13.97 -5.87 3.81
N THR A 266 -15.05 -5.63 3.06
CA THR A 266 -15.49 -6.59 2.03
C THR A 266 -14.41 -6.89 0.99
N LEU A 267 -13.67 -5.85 0.57
CA LEU A 267 -12.57 -6.05 -0.39
C LEU A 267 -11.31 -6.60 0.31
N ALA A 268 -10.99 -6.13 1.51
CA ALA A 268 -9.86 -6.63 2.29
C ALA A 268 -10.02 -8.13 2.62
N ASP A 269 -11.24 -8.55 2.93
CA ASP A 269 -11.60 -9.93 3.25
C ASP A 269 -11.30 -10.89 2.11
N THR A 270 -11.28 -10.44 0.86
CA THR A 270 -10.89 -11.28 -0.29
C THR A 270 -9.46 -11.81 -0.19
N LEU A 271 -8.58 -11.16 0.60
CA LEU A 271 -7.22 -11.64 0.87
C LEU A 271 -6.97 -12.02 2.35
N GLN A 272 -7.88 -11.71 3.27
CA GLN A 272 -7.69 -11.98 4.71
C GLN A 272 -8.26 -13.30 5.18
N TYR A 273 -9.34 -13.79 4.57
CA TYR A 273 -9.99 -15.04 4.96
C TYR A 273 -9.40 -16.27 4.28
N ASP A 274 -9.66 -17.44 4.88
CA ASP A 274 -9.12 -18.73 4.47
C ASP A 274 -9.24 -18.98 2.96
N GLY A 275 -8.10 -19.19 2.31
CA GLY A 275 -7.99 -19.46 0.88
C GLY A 275 -7.85 -18.22 -0.02
N GLY A 276 -8.41 -17.06 0.35
CA GLY A 276 -8.43 -15.90 -0.55
C GLY A 276 -7.07 -15.39 -1.00
N ARG A 277 -6.08 -15.36 -0.08
CA ARG A 277 -4.69 -15.00 -0.42
C ARG A 277 -4.04 -16.05 -1.31
N SER A 278 -4.30 -17.33 -1.08
CA SER A 278 -3.84 -18.43 -1.91
C SER A 278 -4.47 -18.37 -3.31
N ASP A 279 -5.78 -18.16 -3.38
CA ASP A 279 -6.51 -18.08 -4.64
C ASP A 279 -6.02 -16.90 -5.51
N ASP A 280 -5.77 -15.73 -4.90
CA ASP A 280 -5.19 -14.57 -5.60
C ASP A 280 -3.74 -14.85 -6.04
N LEU A 281 -2.95 -15.52 -5.20
CA LEU A 281 -1.60 -15.95 -5.56
C LEU A 281 -1.63 -16.93 -6.74
N ASP A 282 -2.48 -17.93 -6.70
CA ASP A 282 -2.60 -18.93 -7.77
C ASP A 282 -3.03 -18.26 -9.08
N LEU A 283 -4.02 -17.37 -9.03
CA LEU A 283 -4.45 -16.57 -10.20
C LEU A 283 -3.30 -15.74 -10.77
N PHE A 284 -2.55 -15.07 -9.91
CA PHE A 284 -1.39 -14.27 -10.32
C PHE A 284 -0.31 -15.16 -10.95
N MET A 285 0.01 -16.29 -10.31
CA MET A 285 1.03 -17.22 -10.78
C MET A 285 0.67 -17.82 -12.15
N ASP A 286 -0.58 -18.24 -12.35
CA ASP A 286 -1.06 -18.77 -13.62
C ASP A 286 -0.86 -17.77 -14.77
N LEU A 287 -1.14 -16.49 -14.52
CA LEU A 287 -0.97 -15.42 -15.50
C LEU A 287 0.51 -15.06 -15.70
N ALA A 288 1.23 -14.78 -14.61
CA ALA A 288 2.60 -14.27 -14.65
C ALA A 288 3.60 -15.30 -15.18
N THR A 289 3.37 -16.61 -14.95
CA THR A 289 4.25 -17.67 -15.43
C THR A 289 3.97 -18.10 -16.86
N SER A 290 2.89 -17.61 -17.48
CA SER A 290 2.57 -17.96 -18.87
C SER A 290 3.69 -17.52 -19.81
N THR A 291 3.95 -18.36 -20.82
CA THR A 291 5.01 -18.11 -21.82
C THR A 291 4.87 -16.75 -22.48
N ASP A 292 3.64 -16.39 -22.85
CA ASP A 292 3.36 -15.13 -23.55
C ASP A 292 3.70 -13.92 -22.70
N VAL A 293 3.31 -13.93 -21.43
CA VAL A 293 3.61 -12.84 -20.47
C VAL A 293 5.10 -12.73 -20.22
N GLN A 294 5.81 -13.87 -20.02
CA GLN A 294 7.26 -13.88 -19.81
C GLN A 294 8.04 -13.36 -21.03
N VAL A 295 7.61 -13.68 -22.25
CA VAL A 295 8.20 -13.16 -23.49
C VAL A 295 7.96 -11.65 -23.61
N GLN A 296 6.75 -11.17 -23.33
CA GLN A 296 6.41 -9.74 -23.39
C GLN A 296 7.20 -8.93 -22.34
N LEU A 297 7.29 -9.41 -21.10
CA LEU A 297 8.07 -8.77 -20.03
C LEU A 297 9.54 -8.64 -20.41
N LYS A 298 10.15 -9.73 -20.91
CA LYS A 298 11.56 -9.74 -21.39
C LYS A 298 11.76 -8.74 -22.54
N SER A 299 10.82 -8.67 -23.47
CA SER A 299 10.85 -7.72 -24.60
C SER A 299 10.75 -6.28 -24.13
N TYR A 300 9.83 -6.00 -23.22
CA TYR A 300 9.63 -4.67 -22.66
C TYR A 300 10.85 -4.17 -21.88
N LEU A 301 11.41 -5.00 -20.99
CA LEU A 301 12.64 -4.67 -20.26
C LEU A 301 13.83 -4.39 -21.18
N LYS A 302 13.97 -5.16 -22.28
CA LYS A 302 14.98 -4.86 -23.31
C LYS A 302 14.77 -3.49 -23.97
N SER A 303 13.52 -3.09 -24.16
CA SER A 303 13.19 -1.79 -24.76
C SER A 303 13.53 -0.61 -23.85
N LEU A 304 13.38 -0.78 -22.53
CA LEU A 304 13.74 0.23 -21.52
C LEU A 304 15.25 0.49 -21.45
N LYS A 305 16.07 -0.58 -21.62
CA LYS A 305 17.54 -0.47 -21.60
C LYS A 305 18.15 0.21 -22.84
N LYS A 306 17.33 0.41 -23.89
CA LYS A 306 17.79 1.06 -25.16
C LYS A 306 17.50 2.56 -25.22
N LYS A 307 16.76 3.09 -24.25
CA LYS A 307 16.43 4.52 -24.10
C LYS A 307 17.35 5.18 -23.07
#